data_c633816f89c57d8292bb037a8d2bab1f
#
_entry.id   c633816f89c57d8292bb037a8d2bab1f
#
_cell.length_a   1.000
_cell.length_b   1.000
_cell.length_c   1.000
_cell.angle_alpha   90.00
_cell.angle_beta   90.00
_cell.angle_gamma   90.00
#
_symmetry.space_group_name_H-M   'P 1'
#
loop_
_entity.id
_entity.type
_entity.pdbx_description
1 polymer ?
#
loop_
_entity_poly.entity_id
_entity_poly.type
_entity_poly.pdbx_seq_one_letter_code
_entity_poly.pdbx_strand_id
1 'polypeptide(L)'
;MFGTLSELTATTRGVGFLVRNLSHDYNGVPPVLERLGNVSFRGEVSGYFTDIVTYGQLHTDLGGVNMDLKLSSDKSKGLFAYSGAVKTTDYKLGKLLANEQLGEITFNLDVHGRHVTDRLPVVELKGLIASVDYSRYRYENITLDGEYKQGGFNGKVALDDPNGSIYLNGDVNVASKVPTFNFLAVVNKVRPHDLNLTTKYPDAEFSLKLKANFTGGSVDEMIGEINVDSLEFTAPDKAYFMQNMNIRATKQNGENQLRLTSEFLKASIEGKFQYHTLPASILNIMRKYVPSLILPPKKPIETHNNFLFDIHIYNTDILSTIFDIPLTVYTHSTLKGYFNDALQRLRIEGYFPRLQYKNNYIESGMILCENPADHIRARVRLTNLKKKGAVNLSLDAQAKDDNVSTTLDW
;
A
#
# COMPACT_ATOMS: atom_id res chain seq x y z
N MET A 1 26.82 39.75 13.79
CA MET A 1 27.35 39.12 14.99
C MET A 1 28.16 37.90 14.56
N PHE A 2 29.36 37.74 15.01
CA PHE A 2 30.18 36.55 14.73
C PHE A 2 30.61 36.00 16.08
N GLY A 3 30.44 34.71 16.31
CA GLY A 3 30.84 34.11 17.59
C GLY A 3 31.16 32.63 17.40
N THR A 4 32.28 32.20 17.93
CA THR A 4 32.62 30.77 18.07
C THR A 4 32.12 30.31 19.43
N LEU A 5 31.26 29.28 19.42
CA LEU A 5 30.74 28.67 20.65
C LEU A 5 31.52 27.39 20.94
N SER A 6 32.31 27.42 22.00
CA SER A 6 33.01 26.22 22.48
C SER A 6 32.03 25.16 22.96
N GLU A 7 30.95 25.58 23.60
CA GLU A 7 29.81 24.72 23.94
C GLU A 7 28.61 25.56 24.37
N LEU A 8 27.43 25.28 23.78
CA LEU A 8 26.16 25.82 24.22
C LEU A 8 25.28 24.66 24.65
N THR A 9 24.95 24.55 25.91
CA THR A 9 24.02 23.51 26.39
C THR A 9 22.65 24.08 26.64
N ALA A 10 21.63 23.29 26.26
CA ALA A 10 20.24 23.62 26.50
C ALA A 10 19.46 22.36 26.88
N THR A 11 18.56 22.51 27.85
CA THR A 11 17.55 21.51 28.13
C THR A 11 16.41 21.65 27.10
N THR A 12 15.48 20.72 27.08
CA THR A 12 14.25 20.78 26.24
C THR A 12 13.52 22.13 26.39
N ARG A 13 13.48 22.71 27.61
CA ARG A 13 12.89 24.04 27.86
C ARG A 13 13.68 25.15 27.18
N GLY A 14 15.00 25.08 27.16
CA GLY A 14 15.89 26.02 26.48
C GLY A 14 15.73 25.97 24.97
N VAL A 15 15.63 24.78 24.38
CA VAL A 15 15.33 24.57 22.96
C VAL A 15 13.97 25.18 22.62
N GLY A 16 12.95 24.95 23.43
CA GLY A 16 11.63 25.55 23.26
C GLY A 16 11.63 27.09 23.35
N PHE A 17 12.48 27.68 24.16
CA PHE A 17 12.70 29.14 24.23
C PHE A 17 13.31 29.66 22.91
N LEU A 18 14.32 29.00 22.37
CA LEU A 18 14.94 29.36 21.10
C LEU A 18 13.93 29.24 19.92
N VAL A 19 13.20 28.14 19.85
CA VAL A 19 12.19 27.93 18.80
C VAL A 19 11.10 29.01 18.85
N ARG A 20 10.60 29.34 20.03
CA ARG A 20 9.59 30.42 20.18
C ARG A 20 10.10 31.81 19.77
N ASN A 21 11.37 32.08 19.99
CA ASN A 21 11.97 33.38 19.62
C ASN A 21 12.35 33.46 18.14
N LEU A 22 12.62 32.32 17.49
CA LEU A 22 12.90 32.22 16.06
C LEU A 22 11.61 32.08 15.22
N SER A 23 10.59 31.43 15.76
CA SER A 23 9.30 31.18 15.11
C SER A 23 8.17 31.76 15.98
N HIS A 24 7.51 32.83 15.53
CA HIS A 24 6.48 33.55 16.29
C HIS A 24 5.15 32.79 16.49
N ASP A 25 4.94 31.70 15.78
CA ASP A 25 3.63 31.02 15.67
C ASP A 25 3.49 29.74 16.50
N TYR A 26 4.50 29.36 17.30
CA TYR A 26 4.43 28.15 18.10
C TYR A 26 3.98 28.40 19.54
N ASN A 27 2.73 28.02 19.83
CA ASN A 27 2.17 27.97 21.19
C ASN A 27 2.66 26.72 21.98
N GLY A 28 3.91 26.31 21.82
CA GLY A 28 4.49 25.17 22.53
C GLY A 28 5.77 24.65 21.88
N VAL A 29 6.44 23.71 22.52
CA VAL A 29 7.54 22.95 21.92
C VAL A 29 6.91 21.79 21.14
N PRO A 30 7.21 21.61 19.84
CA PRO A 30 6.75 20.42 19.12
C PRO A 30 7.18 19.14 19.88
N PRO A 31 6.31 18.13 20.03
CA PRO A 31 6.63 16.90 20.77
C PRO A 31 7.89 16.18 20.29
N VAL A 32 8.22 16.34 18.99
CA VAL A 32 9.47 15.83 18.40
C VAL A 32 10.70 16.47 19.06
N LEU A 33 10.68 17.78 19.32
CA LEU A 33 11.80 18.47 19.94
C LEU A 33 11.94 18.13 21.44
N GLU A 34 10.85 17.80 22.11
CA GLU A 34 10.90 17.33 23.51
C GLU A 34 11.65 16.01 23.64
N ARG A 35 11.61 15.16 22.63
CA ARG A 35 12.29 13.86 22.61
C ARG A 35 13.81 13.96 22.38
N LEU A 36 14.33 15.11 21.96
CA LEU A 36 15.78 15.32 21.80
C LEU A 36 16.53 15.17 23.10
N GLY A 37 15.87 15.41 24.25
CA GLY A 37 16.51 15.40 25.59
C GLY A 37 17.43 16.58 25.80
N ASN A 38 18.60 16.33 26.39
CA ASN A 38 19.64 17.36 26.56
C ASN A 38 20.30 17.64 25.20
N VAL A 39 20.48 18.91 24.92
CA VAL A 39 21.07 19.36 23.65
C VAL A 39 22.33 20.15 23.95
N SER A 40 23.43 19.81 23.30
CA SER A 40 24.63 20.64 23.29
C SER A 40 25.10 20.92 21.88
N PHE A 41 25.45 22.16 21.60
CA PHE A 41 26.00 22.61 20.32
C PHE A 41 27.41 23.11 20.49
N ARG A 42 28.30 22.67 19.61
CA ARG A 42 29.67 23.12 19.49
C ARG A 42 29.96 23.53 18.07
N GLY A 43 30.39 24.76 17.84
CA GLY A 43 30.64 25.23 16.47
C GLY A 43 30.65 26.75 16.35
N GLU A 44 30.49 27.21 15.14
CA GLU A 44 30.46 28.63 14.76
C GLU A 44 29.08 29.08 14.42
N VAL A 45 28.70 30.26 14.86
CA VAL A 45 27.47 30.93 14.53
C VAL A 45 27.78 32.35 14.08
N SER A 46 27.31 32.71 12.86
CA SER A 46 27.53 34.04 12.33
C SER A 46 26.26 34.59 11.71
N GLY A 47 26.13 35.90 11.64
CA GLY A 47 25.00 36.59 10.99
C GLY A 47 24.16 37.43 11.92
N TYR A 48 22.95 37.73 11.51
CA TYR A 48 21.92 38.46 12.25
C TYR A 48 20.79 37.52 12.63
N PHE A 49 19.93 37.90 13.56
CA PHE A 49 18.77 37.05 13.96
C PHE A 49 17.82 36.71 12.81
N THR A 50 17.87 37.47 11.72
CA THR A 50 17.09 37.22 10.51
C THR A 50 17.82 36.37 9.46
N ASP A 51 19.14 36.17 9.62
CA ASP A 51 19.97 35.45 8.64
C ASP A 51 21.20 34.88 9.37
N ILE A 52 21.14 33.65 9.79
CA ILE A 52 22.14 32.96 10.60
C ILE A 52 22.80 31.87 9.76
N VAL A 53 24.10 31.82 9.77
CA VAL A 53 24.89 30.69 9.29
C VAL A 53 25.46 29.96 10.48
N THR A 54 25.30 28.66 10.55
CA THR A 54 25.81 27.80 11.59
C THR A 54 26.57 26.62 11.00
N TYR A 55 27.78 26.42 11.51
CA TYR A 55 28.62 25.27 11.21
C TYR A 55 29.03 24.60 12.48
N GLY A 56 28.69 23.33 12.68
CA GLY A 56 29.08 22.67 13.94
C GLY A 56 28.41 21.33 14.16
N GLN A 57 28.49 20.90 15.39
CA GLN A 57 28.01 19.62 15.86
C GLN A 57 26.98 19.81 16.96
N LEU A 58 25.80 19.27 16.73
CA LEU A 58 24.73 19.18 17.70
C LEU A 58 24.72 17.77 18.30
N HIS A 59 24.86 17.68 19.62
CA HIS A 59 24.69 16.43 20.37
C HIS A 59 23.36 16.44 21.10
N THR A 60 22.65 15.32 21.02
CA THR A 60 21.40 15.09 21.73
C THR A 60 21.44 13.74 22.45
N ASP A 61 20.48 13.45 23.31
CA ASP A 61 20.36 12.13 23.94
C ASP A 61 20.08 11.00 22.89
N LEU A 62 19.76 11.39 21.66
CA LEU A 62 19.47 10.47 20.55
C LEU A 62 20.67 10.22 19.62
N GLY A 63 21.71 11.04 19.72
CA GLY A 63 22.92 10.97 18.88
C GLY A 63 23.44 12.33 18.45
N GLY A 64 24.52 12.32 17.67
CA GLY A 64 25.18 13.51 17.14
C GLY A 64 24.75 13.85 15.73
N VAL A 65 24.61 15.13 15.42
CA VAL A 65 24.27 15.65 14.07
C VAL A 65 25.30 16.73 13.72
N ASN A 66 26.03 16.52 12.63
CA ASN A 66 26.86 17.56 12.02
C ASN A 66 26.00 18.39 11.09
N MET A 67 26.12 19.70 11.16
CA MET A 67 25.33 20.62 10.35
C MET A 67 26.17 21.76 9.78
N ASP A 68 25.87 22.11 8.56
CA ASP A 68 26.32 23.31 7.87
C ASP A 68 25.08 23.97 7.29
N LEU A 69 24.44 24.85 8.05
CA LEU A 69 23.11 25.35 7.74
C LEU A 69 23.09 26.88 7.69
N LYS A 70 22.41 27.41 6.68
CA LYS A 70 21.94 28.76 6.63
C LYS A 70 20.45 28.79 7.01
N LEU A 71 20.13 29.59 8.01
CA LEU A 71 18.77 29.83 8.51
C LEU A 71 18.38 31.28 8.21
N SER A 72 17.23 31.50 7.60
CA SER A 72 16.73 32.85 7.32
C SER A 72 15.28 33.01 7.75
N SER A 73 14.94 34.20 8.26
CA SER A 73 13.60 34.52 8.73
C SER A 73 13.18 35.90 8.25
N ASP A 74 12.01 35.98 7.57
CA ASP A 74 11.36 37.23 7.22
C ASP A 74 10.04 37.35 8.00
N LYS A 75 10.08 38.10 9.12
CA LYS A 75 8.92 38.26 10.01
C LYS A 75 7.75 38.95 9.33
N SER A 76 7.99 39.81 8.33
CA SER A 76 6.93 40.56 7.64
C SER A 76 6.09 39.66 6.75
N LYS A 77 6.67 38.52 6.30
CA LYS A 77 6.03 37.51 5.46
C LYS A 77 5.71 36.21 6.20
N GLY A 78 6.03 36.11 7.52
CA GLY A 78 5.94 34.88 8.28
C GLY A 78 6.74 33.74 7.64
N LEU A 79 7.89 34.07 7.00
CA LEU A 79 8.71 33.10 6.28
C LEU A 79 9.89 32.68 7.14
N PHE A 80 10.07 31.37 7.29
CA PHE A 80 11.28 30.74 7.79
C PHE A 80 11.83 29.79 6.71
N ALA A 81 13.14 29.92 6.42
CA ALA A 81 13.81 29.07 5.44
C ALA A 81 15.14 28.55 6.00
N TYR A 82 15.51 27.37 5.58
CA TYR A 82 16.80 26.77 5.90
C TYR A 82 17.38 26.06 4.70
N SER A 83 18.69 26.05 4.61
CA SER A 83 19.40 25.37 3.53
C SER A 83 20.79 24.96 3.99
N GLY A 84 21.28 23.80 3.49
CA GLY A 84 22.63 23.33 3.75
C GLY A 84 22.71 21.83 3.94
N ALA A 85 23.82 21.36 4.52
CA ALA A 85 24.12 19.95 4.70
C ALA A 85 23.88 19.49 6.15
N VAL A 86 23.30 18.30 6.28
CA VAL A 86 23.09 17.62 7.58
C VAL A 86 23.60 16.20 7.48
N LYS A 87 24.45 15.81 8.43
CA LYS A 87 25.02 14.46 8.49
C LYS A 87 24.91 13.88 9.89
N THR A 88 24.56 12.60 9.97
CA THR A 88 24.53 11.87 11.25
C THR A 88 25.01 10.43 11.07
N THR A 89 25.37 9.80 12.19
CA THR A 89 25.74 8.39 12.27
C THR A 89 25.01 7.78 13.44
N ASP A 90 24.34 6.65 13.20
CA ASP A 90 23.61 5.83 14.19
C ASP A 90 22.66 6.66 15.09
N TYR A 91 21.96 7.61 14.48
CA TYR A 91 21.01 8.47 15.17
C TYR A 91 19.71 7.71 15.47
N LYS A 92 19.22 7.76 16.70
CA LYS A 92 18.05 7.00 17.17
C LYS A 92 16.73 7.58 16.64
N LEU A 93 16.51 7.46 15.32
CA LEU A 93 15.36 8.02 14.60
C LEU A 93 14.02 7.50 15.16
N GLY A 94 13.93 6.20 15.49
CA GLY A 94 12.73 5.61 16.05
C GLY A 94 12.29 6.27 17.36
N LYS A 95 13.24 6.62 18.23
CA LYS A 95 12.94 7.35 19.47
C LYS A 95 12.47 8.78 19.18
N LEU A 96 13.10 9.47 18.21
CA LEU A 96 12.69 10.81 17.78
C LEU A 96 11.24 10.83 17.29
N LEU A 97 10.87 9.89 16.45
CA LEU A 97 9.56 9.81 15.83
C LEU A 97 8.50 9.03 16.65
N ALA A 98 8.91 8.44 17.79
CA ALA A 98 8.10 7.53 18.60
C ALA A 98 7.50 6.37 17.77
N ASN A 99 8.34 5.78 16.93
CA ASN A 99 7.98 4.65 16.08
C ASN A 99 8.86 3.45 16.41
N GLU A 100 8.29 2.40 16.97
CA GLU A 100 9.00 1.20 17.41
C GLU A 100 9.56 0.35 16.24
N GLN A 101 9.01 0.53 15.03
CA GLN A 101 9.50 -0.17 13.85
C GLN A 101 10.78 0.46 13.30
N LEU A 102 11.04 1.75 13.59
CA LEU A 102 12.24 2.45 13.19
C LEU A 102 13.32 2.32 14.30
N GLY A 103 14.56 2.08 13.87
CA GLY A 103 15.73 2.07 14.74
C GLY A 103 16.64 3.28 14.50
N GLU A 104 17.89 2.99 14.22
CA GLU A 104 18.93 3.98 13.96
C GLU A 104 19.00 4.34 12.48
N ILE A 105 19.53 5.55 12.19
CA ILE A 105 19.74 6.04 10.83
C ILE A 105 21.11 6.70 10.71
N THR A 106 21.78 6.44 9.60
CA THR A 106 23.02 7.10 9.17
C THR A 106 22.79 7.76 7.82
N PHE A 107 22.99 9.07 7.73
CA PHE A 107 22.78 9.78 6.47
C PHE A 107 23.72 10.98 6.27
N ASN A 108 23.81 11.40 5.02
CA ASN A 108 24.41 12.67 4.59
C ASN A 108 23.48 13.28 3.53
N LEU A 109 22.77 14.34 3.91
CA LEU A 109 21.72 14.97 3.10
C LEU A 109 21.95 16.46 2.98
N ASP A 110 21.78 16.98 1.77
CA ASP A 110 21.53 18.38 1.52
C ASP A 110 20.03 18.64 1.70
N VAL A 111 19.70 19.66 2.48
CA VAL A 111 18.33 20.01 2.85
C VAL A 111 18.05 21.46 2.46
N HIS A 112 16.93 21.71 1.80
CA HIS A 112 16.41 23.04 1.50
C HIS A 112 14.96 23.09 1.92
N GLY A 113 14.65 23.87 2.93
CA GLY A 113 13.31 23.93 3.47
C GLY A 113 12.80 25.35 3.59
N ARG A 114 11.50 25.54 3.42
CA ARG A 114 10.79 26.77 3.66
C ARG A 114 9.45 26.50 4.32
N HIS A 115 9.15 27.31 5.30
CA HIS A 115 7.86 27.32 5.98
C HIS A 115 7.31 28.75 5.94
N VAL A 116 6.06 28.89 5.56
CA VAL A 116 5.31 30.15 5.65
C VAL A 116 4.20 29.91 6.66
N THR A 117 3.96 30.90 7.53
CA THR A 117 2.87 30.85 8.52
C THR A 117 1.56 30.39 7.85
N ASP A 118 0.81 29.53 8.52
CA ASP A 118 -0.45 28.92 8.04
C ASP A 118 -0.32 28.02 6.79
N ARG A 119 0.89 27.69 6.37
CA ARG A 119 1.13 26.74 5.28
C ARG A 119 1.98 25.56 5.73
N LEU A 120 1.74 24.39 5.15
CA LEU A 120 2.62 23.22 5.38
C LEU A 120 4.01 23.50 4.79
N PRO A 121 5.07 22.99 5.46
CA PRO A 121 6.44 23.18 4.99
C PRO A 121 6.66 22.53 3.62
N VAL A 122 7.59 23.11 2.87
CA VAL A 122 8.17 22.51 1.65
C VAL A 122 9.62 22.20 1.97
N VAL A 123 10.04 20.96 1.72
CA VAL A 123 11.40 20.48 2.02
C VAL A 123 11.93 19.71 0.82
N GLU A 124 13.02 20.19 0.25
CA GLU A 124 13.81 19.46 -0.74
C GLU A 124 14.92 18.70 0.00
N LEU A 125 15.09 17.43 -0.36
CA LEU A 125 16.04 16.52 0.23
C LEU A 125 16.86 15.86 -0.88
N LYS A 126 18.17 15.90 -0.75
CA LYS A 126 19.07 15.22 -1.70
C LYS A 126 20.26 14.62 -0.98
N GLY A 127 20.58 13.38 -1.27
CA GLY A 127 21.79 12.74 -0.74
C GLY A 127 21.65 11.25 -0.48
N LEU A 128 22.44 10.75 0.46
CA LEU A 128 22.57 9.33 0.78
C LEU A 128 22.15 9.06 2.23
N ILE A 129 21.24 8.11 2.39
CA ILE A 129 21.02 7.41 3.65
C ILE A 129 21.87 6.13 3.56
N ALA A 130 23.00 6.12 4.26
CA ALA A 130 23.92 4.99 4.24
C ALA A 130 23.29 3.75 4.87
N SER A 131 22.52 3.94 5.95
CA SER A 131 21.73 2.87 6.56
C SER A 131 20.52 3.41 7.31
N VAL A 132 19.46 2.61 7.37
CA VAL A 132 18.31 2.83 8.25
C VAL A 132 17.76 1.49 8.74
N ASP A 133 17.56 1.39 10.05
CA ASP A 133 16.95 0.22 10.66
C ASP A 133 15.42 0.36 10.60
N TYR A 134 14.76 -0.62 9.97
CA TYR A 134 13.29 -0.70 9.92
C TYR A 134 12.83 -2.16 10.05
N SER A 135 11.86 -2.42 10.91
CA SER A 135 11.29 -3.75 11.14
C SER A 135 12.36 -4.84 11.39
N ARG A 136 13.42 -4.52 12.18
CA ARG A 136 14.55 -5.40 12.52
C ARG A 136 15.47 -5.75 11.36
N TYR A 137 15.41 -5.03 10.26
CA TYR A 137 16.35 -5.14 9.16
C TYR A 137 17.07 -3.79 8.96
N ARG A 138 18.36 -3.86 8.62
CA ARG A 138 19.18 -2.69 8.30
C ARG A 138 19.24 -2.53 6.79
N TYR A 139 18.41 -1.63 6.26
CA TYR A 139 18.47 -1.24 4.85
C TYR A 139 19.67 -0.36 4.60
N GLU A 140 20.38 -0.57 3.49
CA GLU A 140 21.60 0.12 3.14
C GLU A 140 21.51 0.85 1.80
N ASN A 141 22.35 1.89 1.62
CA ASN A 141 22.54 2.59 0.34
C ASN A 141 21.23 3.12 -0.28
N ILE A 142 20.50 3.94 0.47
CA ILE A 142 19.31 4.60 -0.04
C ILE A 142 19.66 6.00 -0.54
N THR A 143 19.53 6.25 -1.85
CA THR A 143 19.66 7.60 -2.42
C THR A 143 18.29 8.26 -2.50
N LEU A 144 18.25 9.55 -2.19
CA LEU A 144 17.06 10.38 -2.18
C LEU A 144 17.32 11.66 -2.95
N ASP A 145 16.42 12.05 -3.86
CA ASP A 145 16.44 13.34 -4.56
C ASP A 145 15.01 13.76 -4.86
N GLY A 146 14.43 14.65 -4.04
CA GLY A 146 13.05 15.04 -4.21
C GLY A 146 12.55 16.10 -3.25
N GLU A 147 11.33 16.55 -3.48
CA GLU A 147 10.60 17.55 -2.70
C GLU A 147 9.45 16.91 -1.91
N TYR A 148 9.40 17.19 -0.63
CA TYR A 148 8.22 16.93 0.21
C TYR A 148 7.40 18.21 0.33
N LYS A 149 6.12 18.14 -0.02
CA LYS A 149 5.21 19.28 0.01
C LYS A 149 3.77 18.84 0.28
N GLN A 150 3.13 19.48 1.26
CA GLN A 150 1.70 19.25 1.57
C GLN A 150 1.32 17.78 1.77
N GLY A 151 2.23 16.99 2.41
CA GLY A 151 2.01 15.57 2.65
C GLY A 151 2.25 14.66 1.44
N GLY A 152 2.73 15.21 0.32
CA GLY A 152 3.18 14.48 -0.85
C GLY A 152 4.70 14.52 -1.01
N PHE A 153 5.22 13.54 -1.75
CA PHE A 153 6.61 13.46 -2.15
C PHE A 153 6.69 13.38 -3.67
N ASN A 154 7.52 14.23 -4.26
CA ASN A 154 7.85 14.21 -5.69
C ASN A 154 9.36 14.06 -5.84
N GLY A 155 9.82 13.02 -6.51
CA GLY A 155 11.25 12.79 -6.68
C GLY A 155 11.62 11.35 -6.96
N LYS A 156 12.88 11.04 -6.66
CA LYS A 156 13.51 9.73 -6.86
C LYS A 156 13.98 9.17 -5.54
N VAL A 157 13.72 7.89 -5.33
CA VAL A 157 14.27 7.09 -4.24
C VAL A 157 14.85 5.82 -4.84
N ALA A 158 16.09 5.52 -4.51
CA ALA A 158 16.70 4.26 -4.93
C ALA A 158 17.35 3.58 -3.72
N LEU A 159 17.04 2.32 -3.54
CA LEU A 159 17.67 1.41 -2.59
C LEU A 159 18.58 0.47 -3.38
N ASP A 160 19.83 0.33 -2.95
CA ASP A 160 20.79 -0.65 -3.49
C ASP A 160 21.35 -1.49 -2.34
N ASP A 161 20.55 -2.46 -1.91
CA ASP A 161 20.78 -3.32 -0.76
C ASP A 161 21.33 -4.68 -1.21
N PRO A 162 22.15 -5.38 -0.42
CA PRO A 162 22.60 -6.75 -0.73
C PRO A 162 21.47 -7.75 -1.05
N ASN A 163 20.26 -7.50 -0.52
CA ASN A 163 19.08 -8.34 -0.75
C ASN A 163 18.14 -7.80 -1.84
N GLY A 164 18.65 -6.94 -2.73
CA GLY A 164 17.96 -6.46 -3.92
C GLY A 164 17.87 -4.97 -4.06
N SER A 165 17.48 -4.48 -5.24
CA SER A 165 17.38 -3.05 -5.49
C SER A 165 15.96 -2.61 -5.80
N ILE A 166 15.63 -1.37 -5.39
CA ILE A 166 14.33 -0.74 -5.64
C ILE A 166 14.59 0.68 -6.15
N TYR A 167 13.97 1.02 -7.26
CA TYR A 167 13.97 2.38 -7.79
C TYR A 167 12.54 2.88 -7.93
N LEU A 168 12.26 4.02 -7.32
CA LEU A 168 10.99 4.75 -7.40
C LEU A 168 11.23 6.14 -7.97
N ASN A 169 10.39 6.57 -8.90
CA ASN A 169 10.46 7.92 -9.47
C ASN A 169 9.06 8.41 -9.78
N GLY A 170 8.66 9.53 -9.20
CA GLY A 170 7.36 10.12 -9.48
C GLY A 170 6.81 10.97 -8.33
N ASP A 171 5.50 11.11 -8.32
CA ASP A 171 4.72 11.89 -7.37
C ASP A 171 3.74 11.00 -6.61
N VAL A 172 3.76 11.10 -5.29
CA VAL A 172 2.82 10.41 -4.39
C VAL A 172 2.32 11.39 -3.34
N ASN A 173 1.01 11.59 -3.23
CA ASN A 173 0.41 12.42 -2.19
C ASN A 173 -0.72 11.67 -1.48
N VAL A 174 -0.44 11.22 -0.26
CA VAL A 174 -1.39 10.46 0.58
C VAL A 174 -2.16 11.33 1.58
N ALA A 175 -1.75 12.57 1.80
CA ALA A 175 -2.38 13.49 2.74
C ALA A 175 -3.47 14.36 2.08
N SER A 176 -3.60 14.33 0.75
CA SER A 176 -4.67 15.02 0.05
C SER A 176 -6.02 14.35 0.33
N LYS A 177 -7.12 15.10 0.24
CA LYS A 177 -8.48 14.55 0.41
C LYS A 177 -8.76 13.36 -0.49
N VAL A 178 -8.18 13.34 -1.68
CA VAL A 178 -8.14 12.20 -2.59
C VAL A 178 -6.67 11.91 -2.87
N PRO A 179 -6.11 10.80 -2.36
CA PRO A 179 -4.73 10.43 -2.62
C PRO A 179 -4.41 10.32 -4.12
N THR A 180 -3.21 10.72 -4.50
CA THR A 180 -2.74 10.70 -5.89
C THR A 180 -1.43 9.94 -6.00
N PHE A 181 -1.30 9.16 -7.08
CA PHE A 181 -0.16 8.30 -7.33
C PHE A 181 0.22 8.38 -8.81
N ASN A 182 1.42 8.89 -9.10
CA ASN A 182 1.97 8.93 -10.45
C ASN A 182 3.46 8.60 -10.39
N PHE A 183 3.80 7.32 -10.50
CA PHE A 183 5.17 6.88 -10.35
C PHE A 183 5.54 5.68 -11.21
N LEU A 184 6.84 5.57 -11.48
CA LEU A 184 7.51 4.37 -11.97
C LEU A 184 8.17 3.65 -10.80
N ALA A 185 7.95 2.34 -10.69
CA ALA A 185 8.68 1.48 -9.78
C ALA A 185 9.43 0.40 -10.56
N VAL A 186 10.69 0.20 -10.20
CA VAL A 186 11.53 -0.90 -10.69
C VAL A 186 12.12 -1.61 -9.47
N VAL A 187 11.81 -2.87 -9.34
CA VAL A 187 12.27 -3.77 -8.28
C VAL A 187 13.09 -4.87 -8.95
N ASN A 188 14.33 -5.07 -8.52
CA ASN A 188 15.20 -6.10 -9.09
C ASN A 188 15.68 -7.05 -8.01
N LYS A 189 15.39 -8.33 -8.20
CA LYS A 189 15.89 -9.46 -7.38
C LYS A 189 15.80 -9.21 -5.87
N VAL A 190 14.73 -8.55 -5.45
CA VAL A 190 14.47 -8.32 -4.03
C VAL A 190 14.12 -9.66 -3.37
N ARG A 191 14.72 -9.94 -2.22
CA ARG A 191 14.45 -11.07 -1.35
C ARG A 191 13.55 -10.62 -0.19
N PRO A 192 12.22 -10.71 -0.33
CA PRO A 192 11.31 -10.11 0.63
C PRO A 192 11.41 -10.71 2.03
N HIS A 193 11.77 -12.00 2.14
CA HIS A 193 11.99 -12.67 3.42
C HIS A 193 13.24 -12.10 4.12
N ASP A 194 14.34 -11.97 3.40
CA ASP A 194 15.62 -11.47 3.96
C ASP A 194 15.53 -10.01 4.35
N LEU A 195 14.71 -9.23 3.67
CA LEU A 195 14.38 -7.84 4.01
C LEU A 195 13.34 -7.69 5.15
N ASN A 196 12.92 -8.78 5.79
CA ASN A 196 11.85 -8.79 6.79
C ASN A 196 10.51 -8.19 6.33
N LEU A 197 10.23 -8.22 5.02
CA LEU A 197 8.95 -7.78 4.44
C LEU A 197 7.87 -8.85 4.53
N THR A 198 8.26 -10.11 4.61
CA THR A 198 7.37 -11.27 4.76
C THR A 198 8.07 -12.40 5.51
N THR A 199 7.30 -13.27 6.16
CA THR A 199 7.80 -14.53 6.75
C THR A 199 7.68 -15.71 5.78
N LYS A 200 7.09 -15.48 4.59
CA LYS A 200 6.89 -16.50 3.56
C LYS A 200 8.05 -16.49 2.55
N TYR A 201 8.21 -17.59 1.85
CA TYR A 201 9.10 -17.75 0.72
C TYR A 201 10.57 -17.41 1.03
N PRO A 202 11.19 -18.11 2.02
CA PRO A 202 12.64 -18.03 2.18
C PRO A 202 13.30 -18.42 0.83
N ASP A 203 14.39 -17.78 0.49
CA ASP A 203 15.13 -17.97 -0.78
C ASP A 203 14.38 -17.56 -2.07
N ALA A 204 13.23 -16.89 -1.98
CA ALA A 204 12.57 -16.37 -3.16
C ALA A 204 13.07 -14.98 -3.55
N GLU A 205 13.20 -14.76 -4.85
CA GLU A 205 13.53 -13.47 -5.47
C GLU A 205 12.30 -12.92 -6.20
N PHE A 206 12.13 -11.62 -6.12
CA PHE A 206 11.03 -10.90 -6.75
C PHE A 206 11.55 -9.72 -7.56
N SER A 207 11.13 -9.65 -8.83
CA SER A 207 11.40 -8.49 -9.69
C SER A 207 10.09 -7.96 -10.26
N LEU A 208 9.98 -6.63 -10.36
CA LEU A 208 8.77 -5.96 -10.84
C LEU A 208 9.14 -4.66 -11.54
N LYS A 209 8.50 -4.40 -12.67
CA LYS A 209 8.51 -3.09 -13.30
C LYS A 209 7.10 -2.64 -13.57
N LEU A 210 6.69 -1.53 -12.96
CA LEU A 210 5.35 -0.98 -13.12
C LEU A 210 5.34 0.53 -13.26
N LYS A 211 4.29 1.03 -13.92
CA LYS A 211 3.89 2.44 -13.94
C LYS A 211 2.51 2.55 -13.35
N ALA A 212 2.35 3.45 -12.41
CA ALA A 212 1.08 3.75 -11.77
C ALA A 212 0.68 5.20 -12.04
N ASN A 213 -0.55 5.42 -12.46
CA ASN A 213 -1.13 6.76 -12.59
C ASN A 213 -2.60 6.67 -12.19
N PHE A 214 -2.88 6.88 -10.92
CA PHE A 214 -4.24 6.79 -10.41
C PHE A 214 -4.47 7.71 -9.21
N THR A 215 -5.73 7.94 -8.90
CA THR A 215 -6.21 8.62 -7.70
C THR A 215 -7.12 7.69 -6.91
N GLY A 216 -7.27 7.93 -5.61
CA GLY A 216 -8.13 7.16 -4.70
C GLY A 216 -7.36 6.52 -3.54
N GLY A 217 -7.98 6.45 -2.37
CA GLY A 217 -7.40 5.90 -1.15
C GLY A 217 -7.67 4.40 -0.96
N SER A 218 -8.48 3.80 -1.82
CA SER A 218 -8.85 2.38 -1.78
C SER A 218 -9.10 1.84 -3.19
N VAL A 219 -9.19 0.52 -3.31
CA VAL A 219 -9.53 -0.13 -4.59
C VAL A 219 -10.91 0.31 -5.10
N ASP A 220 -11.87 0.55 -4.20
CA ASP A 220 -13.22 1.03 -4.55
C ASP A 220 -13.25 2.45 -5.12
N GLU A 221 -12.28 3.26 -4.74
CA GLU A 221 -12.18 4.67 -5.12
C GLU A 221 -11.14 4.93 -6.21
N MET A 222 -10.41 3.90 -6.60
CA MET A 222 -9.36 4.00 -7.60
C MET A 222 -9.94 4.49 -8.94
N ILE A 223 -9.34 5.55 -9.48
CA ILE A 223 -9.56 6.03 -10.84
C ILE A 223 -8.20 6.25 -11.49
N GLY A 224 -7.95 5.60 -12.59
CA GLY A 224 -6.68 5.66 -13.32
C GLY A 224 -6.19 4.31 -13.79
N GLU A 225 -4.88 4.15 -13.86
CA GLU A 225 -4.27 3.00 -14.54
C GLU A 225 -3.00 2.54 -13.83
N ILE A 226 -2.83 1.23 -13.75
CA ILE A 226 -1.59 0.58 -13.32
C ILE A 226 -1.16 -0.36 -14.45
N ASN A 227 0.04 -0.14 -14.99
CA ASN A 227 0.66 -0.97 -16.00
C ASN A 227 1.85 -1.70 -15.37
N VAL A 228 1.79 -3.02 -15.35
CA VAL A 228 2.92 -3.88 -14.98
C VAL A 228 3.59 -4.35 -16.26
N ASP A 229 4.77 -3.81 -16.58
CA ASP A 229 5.53 -4.18 -17.76
C ASP A 229 6.08 -5.61 -17.63
N SER A 230 6.58 -5.95 -16.44
CA SER A 230 7.07 -7.29 -16.11
C SER A 230 6.96 -7.58 -14.61
N LEU A 231 6.72 -8.84 -14.28
CA LEU A 231 6.82 -9.41 -12.94
C LEU A 231 7.53 -10.75 -13.03
N GLU A 232 8.52 -10.98 -12.20
CA GLU A 232 9.24 -12.23 -12.05
C GLU A 232 9.25 -12.63 -10.57
N PHE A 233 8.90 -13.85 -10.32
CA PHE A 233 9.00 -14.48 -9.00
C PHE A 233 9.73 -15.80 -9.16
N THR A 234 10.87 -15.94 -8.50
CA THR A 234 11.70 -17.14 -8.53
C THR A 234 11.84 -17.69 -7.12
N ALA A 235 11.49 -18.95 -6.94
CA ALA A 235 11.70 -19.73 -5.72
C ALA A 235 12.50 -21.00 -6.09
N PRO A 236 13.08 -21.74 -5.13
CA PRO A 236 13.96 -22.88 -5.41
C PRO A 236 13.36 -23.96 -6.33
N ASP A 237 12.05 -24.14 -6.28
CA ASP A 237 11.33 -25.18 -7.05
C ASP A 237 10.43 -24.61 -8.15
N LYS A 238 10.30 -23.28 -8.26
CA LYS A 238 9.37 -22.62 -9.18
C LYS A 238 9.88 -21.28 -9.66
N ALA A 239 9.64 -21.00 -10.93
CA ALA A 239 9.87 -19.69 -11.53
C ALA A 239 8.63 -19.26 -12.30
N TYR A 240 8.18 -18.03 -12.06
CA TYR A 240 7.05 -17.43 -12.74
C TYR A 240 7.46 -16.12 -13.39
N PHE A 241 7.02 -15.94 -14.60
CA PHE A 241 7.24 -14.74 -15.36
C PHE A 241 5.93 -14.27 -15.97
N MET A 242 5.64 -12.99 -15.86
CA MET A 242 4.48 -12.35 -16.43
C MET A 242 4.86 -11.04 -17.10
N GLN A 243 4.25 -10.75 -18.22
CA GLN A 243 4.36 -9.48 -18.92
C GLN A 243 2.99 -8.84 -19.12
N ASN A 244 3.00 -7.53 -19.33
CA ASN A 244 1.85 -6.77 -19.84
C ASN A 244 0.54 -6.96 -19.07
N MET A 245 0.56 -6.76 -17.75
CA MET A 245 -0.67 -6.62 -17.00
C MET A 245 -1.10 -5.15 -16.95
N ASN A 246 -2.35 -4.89 -17.33
CA ASN A 246 -2.98 -3.58 -17.21
C ASN A 246 -4.20 -3.65 -16.31
N ILE A 247 -4.28 -2.73 -15.36
CA ILE A 247 -5.45 -2.50 -14.52
C ILE A 247 -5.91 -1.07 -14.78
N ARG A 248 -7.15 -0.91 -15.26
CA ARG A 248 -7.74 0.40 -15.53
C ARG A 248 -9.07 0.54 -14.80
N ALA A 249 -9.19 1.59 -14.02
CA ALA A 249 -10.42 1.98 -13.35
C ALA A 249 -10.88 3.35 -13.85
N THR A 250 -12.13 3.44 -14.28
CA THR A 250 -12.76 4.68 -14.76
C THR A 250 -14.11 4.87 -14.10
N LYS A 251 -14.60 6.11 -14.10
CA LYS A 251 -15.94 6.43 -13.62
C LYS A 251 -16.65 7.31 -14.63
N GLN A 252 -17.80 6.83 -15.13
CA GLN A 252 -18.64 7.57 -16.08
C GLN A 252 -20.09 7.57 -15.60
N ASN A 253 -20.76 8.71 -15.59
CA ASN A 253 -22.16 8.85 -15.18
C ASN A 253 -22.48 8.27 -13.78
N GLY A 254 -21.50 8.28 -12.86
CA GLY A 254 -21.64 7.75 -11.50
C GLY A 254 -21.44 6.23 -11.38
N GLU A 255 -21.15 5.53 -12.48
CA GLU A 255 -20.83 4.11 -12.52
C GLU A 255 -19.32 3.89 -12.66
N ASN A 256 -18.81 2.91 -11.94
CA ASN A 256 -17.42 2.50 -11.98
C ASN A 256 -17.22 1.43 -13.07
N GLN A 257 -16.09 1.47 -13.71
CA GLN A 257 -15.63 0.46 -14.66
C GLN A 257 -14.23 0.03 -14.25
N LEU A 258 -14.06 -1.24 -13.88
CA LEU A 258 -12.76 -1.83 -13.58
C LEU A 258 -12.46 -2.87 -14.66
N ARG A 259 -11.32 -2.73 -15.32
CA ARG A 259 -10.80 -3.69 -16.29
C ARG A 259 -9.41 -4.13 -15.88
N LEU A 260 -9.20 -5.44 -15.88
CA LEU A 260 -7.89 -6.05 -15.73
C LEU A 260 -7.63 -6.90 -16.97
N THR A 261 -6.44 -6.75 -17.54
CA THR A 261 -6.00 -7.54 -18.70
C THR A 261 -4.58 -8.04 -18.43
N SER A 262 -4.39 -9.33 -18.51
CA SER A 262 -3.08 -9.99 -18.41
C SER A 262 -3.09 -11.30 -19.20
N GLU A 263 -1.97 -11.99 -19.26
CA GLU A 263 -1.85 -13.31 -19.88
C GLU A 263 -2.65 -14.39 -19.16
N PHE A 264 -2.81 -14.25 -17.84
CA PHE A 264 -3.47 -15.25 -17.00
C PHE A 264 -4.92 -14.92 -16.64
N LEU A 265 -5.34 -13.64 -16.77
CA LEU A 265 -6.66 -13.18 -16.34
C LEU A 265 -7.12 -11.98 -17.17
N LYS A 266 -8.37 -12.02 -17.63
CA LYS A 266 -9.11 -10.83 -18.10
C LYS A 266 -10.34 -10.68 -17.26
N ALA A 267 -10.58 -9.50 -16.72
CA ALA A 267 -11.75 -9.21 -15.90
C ALA A 267 -12.34 -7.84 -16.26
N SER A 268 -13.65 -7.77 -16.28
CA SER A 268 -14.43 -6.55 -16.41
C SER A 268 -15.50 -6.54 -15.33
N ILE A 269 -15.60 -5.42 -14.61
CA ILE A 269 -16.66 -5.15 -13.63
C ILE A 269 -17.22 -3.77 -13.97
N GLU A 270 -18.53 -3.67 -14.18
CA GLU A 270 -19.19 -2.43 -14.59
C GLU A 270 -20.43 -2.18 -13.74
N GLY A 271 -20.56 -0.96 -13.19
CA GLY A 271 -21.67 -0.54 -12.35
C GLY A 271 -21.24 0.10 -11.04
N LYS A 272 -22.13 0.07 -10.07
CA LYS A 272 -21.84 0.55 -8.71
C LYS A 272 -21.42 -0.64 -7.86
N PHE A 273 -20.20 -0.64 -7.36
CA PHE A 273 -19.71 -1.71 -6.49
C PHE A 273 -18.74 -1.16 -5.44
N GLN A 274 -18.77 -1.84 -4.30
CA GLN A 274 -17.84 -1.65 -3.19
C GLN A 274 -17.38 -3.04 -2.71
N TYR A 275 -16.17 -3.44 -3.05
CA TYR A 275 -15.70 -4.80 -2.81
C TYR A 275 -15.77 -5.19 -1.33
N HIS A 276 -15.53 -4.25 -0.40
CA HIS A 276 -15.56 -4.51 1.04
C HIS A 276 -16.98 -4.78 1.57
N THR A 277 -18.05 -4.33 0.87
CA THR A 277 -19.45 -4.59 1.25
C THR A 277 -20.05 -5.82 0.55
N LEU A 278 -19.37 -6.40 -0.47
CA LEU A 278 -19.88 -7.56 -1.21
C LEU A 278 -20.26 -8.76 -0.33
N PRO A 279 -19.45 -9.16 0.68
CA PRO A 279 -19.83 -10.26 1.56
C PRO A 279 -21.15 -9.97 2.30
N ALA A 280 -21.35 -8.75 2.78
CA ALA A 280 -22.57 -8.34 3.45
C ALA A 280 -23.77 -8.33 2.48
N SER A 281 -23.57 -7.85 1.25
CA SER A 281 -24.60 -7.89 0.19
C SER A 281 -25.07 -9.32 -0.09
N ILE A 282 -24.16 -10.25 -0.27
CA ILE A 282 -24.46 -11.68 -0.52
C ILE A 282 -25.26 -12.25 0.66
N LEU A 283 -24.81 -12.03 1.88
CA LEU A 283 -25.50 -12.50 3.09
C LEU A 283 -26.90 -11.86 3.23
N ASN A 284 -27.07 -10.60 2.84
CA ASN A 284 -28.37 -9.92 2.88
C ASN A 284 -29.36 -10.57 1.91
N ILE A 285 -28.92 -10.91 0.69
CA ILE A 285 -29.77 -11.63 -0.27
C ILE A 285 -30.12 -13.03 0.25
N MET A 286 -29.13 -13.78 0.74
CA MET A 286 -29.36 -15.14 1.24
C MET A 286 -30.30 -15.16 2.46
N ARG A 287 -30.19 -14.18 3.36
CA ARG A 287 -31.03 -14.05 4.56
C ARG A 287 -32.52 -13.95 4.22
N LYS A 288 -32.87 -13.38 3.08
CA LYS A 288 -34.25 -13.33 2.60
C LYS A 288 -34.88 -14.72 2.47
N TYR A 289 -34.09 -15.73 2.13
CA TYR A 289 -34.55 -17.10 1.85
C TYR A 289 -34.35 -18.05 3.02
N VAL A 290 -33.33 -17.80 3.87
CA VAL A 290 -32.95 -18.67 4.98
C VAL A 290 -32.59 -17.83 6.24
N PRO A 291 -33.54 -17.05 6.77
CA PRO A 291 -33.30 -16.14 7.90
C PRO A 291 -32.85 -16.86 9.19
N SER A 292 -33.24 -18.11 9.41
CA SER A 292 -32.84 -18.88 10.59
C SER A 292 -31.36 -19.33 10.50
N LEU A 293 -30.83 -19.52 9.30
CA LEU A 293 -29.43 -19.92 9.09
C LEU A 293 -28.48 -18.72 9.06
N ILE A 294 -28.94 -17.57 8.61
CA ILE A 294 -28.13 -16.38 8.42
C ILE A 294 -28.65 -15.26 9.32
N LEU A 295 -28.12 -15.22 10.53
CA LEU A 295 -28.49 -14.21 11.52
C LEU A 295 -28.10 -12.79 11.09
N PRO A 296 -28.88 -11.76 11.44
CA PRO A 296 -28.53 -10.38 11.17
C PRO A 296 -27.23 -9.99 11.90
N PRO A 297 -26.36 -9.19 11.28
CA PRO A 297 -25.16 -8.68 11.95
C PRO A 297 -25.55 -7.75 13.10
N LYS A 298 -24.71 -7.68 14.15
CA LYS A 298 -24.91 -6.77 15.30
C LYS A 298 -25.02 -5.30 14.89
N LYS A 299 -24.32 -4.92 13.81
CA LYS A 299 -24.40 -3.58 13.19
C LYS A 299 -24.76 -3.78 11.72
N PRO A 300 -25.92 -3.28 11.25
CA PRO A 300 -26.26 -3.32 9.82
C PRO A 300 -25.20 -2.62 8.98
N ILE A 301 -24.80 -3.26 7.90
CA ILE A 301 -23.92 -2.67 6.88
C ILE A 301 -24.81 -2.28 5.71
N GLU A 302 -24.86 -0.99 5.41
CA GLU A 302 -25.52 -0.52 4.20
C GLU A 302 -24.73 -0.96 2.98
N THR A 303 -25.43 -1.51 2.01
CA THR A 303 -24.85 -2.03 0.77
C THR A 303 -25.60 -1.46 -0.42
N HIS A 304 -24.85 -1.04 -1.45
CA HIS A 304 -25.40 -0.41 -2.66
C HIS A 304 -24.76 -0.97 -3.92
N ASN A 305 -24.54 -2.28 -3.94
CA ASN A 305 -23.90 -2.95 -5.05
C ASN A 305 -24.90 -3.22 -6.18
N ASN A 306 -24.60 -2.75 -7.39
CA ASN A 306 -25.34 -2.99 -8.62
C ASN A 306 -24.36 -3.01 -9.78
N PHE A 307 -23.91 -4.19 -10.20
CA PHE A 307 -22.86 -4.35 -11.19
C PHE A 307 -23.00 -5.64 -11.99
N LEU A 308 -22.38 -5.62 -13.16
CA LEU A 308 -22.13 -6.77 -14.02
C LEU A 308 -20.64 -7.14 -13.89
N PHE A 309 -20.34 -8.42 -14.03
CA PHE A 309 -18.95 -8.87 -14.11
C PHE A 309 -18.80 -9.98 -15.16
N ASP A 310 -17.64 -9.96 -15.82
CA ASP A 310 -17.20 -10.96 -16.77
C ASP A 310 -15.71 -11.22 -16.59
N ILE A 311 -15.36 -12.46 -16.20
CA ILE A 311 -14.01 -12.85 -15.82
C ILE A 311 -13.60 -14.08 -16.62
N HIS A 312 -12.51 -13.95 -17.37
CA HIS A 312 -11.88 -15.02 -18.12
C HIS A 312 -10.54 -15.37 -17.47
N ILE A 313 -10.42 -16.57 -16.97
CA ILE A 313 -9.25 -17.06 -16.27
C ILE A 313 -8.54 -18.07 -17.17
N TYR A 314 -7.26 -17.86 -17.48
CA TYR A 314 -6.48 -18.75 -18.33
C TYR A 314 -5.57 -19.68 -17.53
N ASN A 315 -4.88 -19.12 -16.53
CA ASN A 315 -4.06 -19.87 -15.60
C ASN A 315 -3.86 -19.02 -14.33
N THR A 316 -4.03 -19.61 -13.14
CA THR A 316 -3.82 -18.89 -11.88
C THR A 316 -2.65 -19.41 -11.06
N ASP A 317 -1.77 -20.25 -11.62
CA ASP A 317 -0.69 -20.87 -10.85
C ASP A 317 0.23 -19.84 -10.19
N ILE A 318 0.60 -18.78 -10.91
CA ILE A 318 1.36 -17.65 -10.36
C ILE A 318 0.64 -16.96 -9.19
N LEU A 319 -0.67 -16.68 -9.33
CA LEU A 319 -1.44 -16.02 -8.28
C LEU A 319 -1.63 -16.95 -7.06
N SER A 320 -1.94 -18.21 -7.33
CA SER A 320 -2.11 -19.24 -6.29
C SER A 320 -0.84 -19.39 -5.46
N THR A 321 0.32 -19.35 -6.11
CA THR A 321 1.63 -19.43 -5.43
C THR A 321 1.95 -18.15 -4.68
N ILE A 322 1.91 -16.97 -5.31
CA ILE A 322 2.31 -15.71 -4.66
C ILE A 322 1.40 -15.37 -3.47
N PHE A 323 0.08 -15.59 -3.60
CA PHE A 323 -0.90 -15.27 -2.56
C PHE A 323 -1.26 -16.43 -1.64
N ASP A 324 -0.64 -17.62 -1.85
CA ASP A 324 -0.93 -18.83 -1.07
C ASP A 324 -2.42 -19.21 -1.10
N ILE A 325 -3.02 -19.12 -2.28
CA ILE A 325 -4.42 -19.48 -2.50
C ILE A 325 -4.49 -20.96 -2.86
N PRO A 326 -5.23 -21.81 -2.12
CA PRO A 326 -5.28 -23.25 -2.37
C PRO A 326 -6.18 -23.62 -3.56
N LEU A 327 -6.27 -22.75 -4.58
CA LEU A 327 -7.07 -22.92 -5.77
C LEU A 327 -6.26 -22.53 -7.00
N THR A 328 -6.04 -23.47 -7.91
CA THR A 328 -5.36 -23.23 -9.18
C THR A 328 -6.26 -23.61 -10.35
N VAL A 329 -6.42 -22.69 -11.29
CA VAL A 329 -7.12 -22.90 -12.56
C VAL A 329 -6.06 -23.10 -13.64
N TYR A 330 -6.18 -24.16 -14.43
CA TYR A 330 -5.16 -24.54 -15.43
C TYR A 330 -5.58 -24.29 -16.86
N THR A 331 -6.86 -24.04 -17.11
CA THR A 331 -7.42 -23.90 -18.46
C THR A 331 -8.38 -22.74 -18.52
N HIS A 332 -8.65 -22.25 -19.72
CA HIS A 332 -9.61 -21.18 -19.92
C HIS A 332 -10.94 -21.47 -19.23
N SER A 333 -11.19 -20.71 -18.20
CA SER A 333 -12.37 -20.76 -17.33
C SER A 333 -13.10 -19.43 -17.40
N THR A 334 -14.41 -19.44 -17.19
CA THR A 334 -15.22 -18.23 -17.20
C THR A 334 -16.05 -18.11 -15.93
N LEU A 335 -16.18 -16.90 -15.43
CA LEU A 335 -17.08 -16.55 -14.35
C LEU A 335 -17.77 -15.24 -14.70
N LYS A 336 -19.09 -15.27 -14.89
CA LYS A 336 -19.86 -14.08 -15.26
C LYS A 336 -21.14 -13.97 -14.47
N GLY A 337 -21.68 -12.79 -14.41
CA GLY A 337 -22.94 -12.60 -13.73
C GLY A 337 -23.29 -11.15 -13.45
N TYR A 338 -24.29 -10.99 -12.63
CA TYR A 338 -24.73 -9.71 -12.13
C TYR A 338 -25.11 -9.80 -10.65
N PHE A 339 -25.05 -8.63 -10.03
CA PHE A 339 -25.43 -8.43 -8.64
C PHE A 339 -26.20 -7.12 -8.50
N ASN A 340 -27.36 -7.13 -7.81
CA ASN A 340 -28.17 -5.94 -7.61
C ASN A 340 -28.80 -5.97 -6.21
N ASP A 341 -28.26 -5.16 -5.29
CA ASP A 341 -28.76 -5.05 -3.89
C ASP A 341 -30.19 -4.49 -3.84
N ALA A 342 -30.49 -3.47 -4.62
CA ALA A 342 -31.80 -2.80 -4.59
C ALA A 342 -32.93 -3.74 -5.01
N LEU A 343 -32.70 -4.56 -6.03
CA LEU A 343 -33.64 -5.55 -6.52
C LEU A 343 -33.54 -6.90 -5.78
N GLN A 344 -32.53 -7.04 -4.90
CA GLN A 344 -32.22 -8.31 -4.23
C GLN A 344 -32.02 -9.44 -5.23
N ARG A 345 -31.25 -9.19 -6.29
CA ARG A 345 -31.03 -10.11 -7.40
C ARG A 345 -29.56 -10.42 -7.58
N LEU A 346 -29.27 -11.69 -7.84
CA LEU A 346 -27.95 -12.14 -8.23
C LEU A 346 -28.05 -13.26 -9.28
N ARG A 347 -27.02 -13.34 -10.12
CA ARG A 347 -26.73 -14.50 -10.94
C ARG A 347 -25.23 -14.62 -11.08
N ILE A 348 -24.72 -15.79 -10.78
CA ILE A 348 -23.31 -16.17 -10.92
C ILE A 348 -23.28 -17.45 -11.73
N GLU A 349 -22.59 -17.43 -12.85
CA GLU A 349 -22.42 -18.57 -13.75
C GLU A 349 -20.92 -18.79 -13.97
N GLY A 350 -20.41 -19.97 -13.65
CA GLY A 350 -19.02 -20.34 -13.78
C GLY A 350 -18.82 -21.65 -14.52
N TYR A 351 -17.81 -21.69 -15.39
CA TYR A 351 -17.35 -22.89 -16.07
C TYR A 351 -15.85 -23.03 -15.91
N PHE A 352 -15.43 -24.16 -15.37
CA PHE A 352 -14.05 -24.46 -15.02
C PHE A 352 -13.68 -25.84 -15.59
N PRO A 353 -13.14 -25.93 -16.80
CA PRO A 353 -12.81 -27.21 -17.42
C PRO A 353 -11.81 -28.03 -16.61
N ARG A 354 -10.87 -27.33 -15.95
CA ARG A 354 -9.89 -27.99 -15.07
C ARG A 354 -9.41 -27.02 -13.99
N LEU A 355 -9.58 -27.43 -12.76
CA LEU A 355 -9.05 -26.71 -11.60
C LEU A 355 -8.51 -27.70 -10.55
N GLN A 356 -7.64 -27.21 -9.69
CA GLN A 356 -7.14 -27.94 -8.53
C GLN A 356 -7.53 -27.15 -7.27
N TYR A 357 -8.16 -27.82 -6.32
CA TYR A 357 -8.39 -27.29 -4.99
C TYR A 357 -7.65 -28.16 -3.98
N LYS A 358 -6.63 -27.58 -3.34
CA LYS A 358 -5.66 -28.34 -2.52
C LYS A 358 -5.09 -29.52 -3.36
N ASN A 359 -5.33 -30.76 -2.93
CA ASN A 359 -4.85 -31.98 -3.59
C ASN A 359 -5.90 -32.65 -4.49
N ASN A 360 -7.04 -31.99 -4.75
CA ASN A 360 -8.12 -32.56 -5.56
C ASN A 360 -8.19 -31.88 -6.92
N TYR A 361 -8.11 -32.67 -7.97
CA TYR A 361 -8.33 -32.23 -9.34
C TYR A 361 -9.79 -32.35 -9.70
N ILE A 362 -10.36 -31.27 -10.21
CA ILE A 362 -11.74 -31.16 -10.67
C ILE A 362 -11.71 -30.92 -12.18
N GLU A 363 -12.37 -31.77 -12.91
CA GLU A 363 -12.58 -31.66 -14.35
C GLU A 363 -14.04 -31.27 -14.60
N SER A 364 -14.30 -30.46 -15.62
CA SER A 364 -15.66 -30.05 -16.02
C SER A 364 -16.52 -29.45 -14.90
N GLY A 365 -15.92 -28.58 -14.07
CA GLY A 365 -16.65 -27.86 -13.03
C GLY A 365 -17.62 -26.83 -13.63
N MET A 366 -18.87 -26.86 -13.20
CA MET A 366 -19.92 -25.87 -13.54
C MET A 366 -20.60 -25.40 -12.26
N ILE A 367 -20.82 -24.11 -12.16
CA ILE A 367 -21.51 -23.48 -11.04
C ILE A 367 -22.57 -22.52 -11.61
N LEU A 368 -23.78 -22.61 -11.10
CA LEU A 368 -24.84 -21.64 -11.33
C LEU A 368 -25.48 -21.30 -9.99
N CYS A 369 -25.46 -20.03 -9.61
CA CYS A 369 -26.20 -19.51 -8.47
C CYS A 369 -27.07 -18.36 -8.92
N GLU A 370 -28.38 -18.44 -8.68
CA GLU A 370 -29.35 -17.43 -9.14
C GLU A 370 -30.58 -17.38 -8.23
N ASN A 371 -31.27 -16.24 -8.23
CA ASN A 371 -32.56 -16.10 -7.56
C ASN A 371 -33.61 -15.50 -8.48
N PRO A 372 -34.18 -16.30 -9.43
CA PRO A 372 -34.99 -15.79 -10.52
C PRO A 372 -36.35 -15.19 -10.07
N ALA A 373 -36.94 -15.66 -9.01
CA ALA A 373 -38.25 -15.17 -8.51
C ALA A 373 -38.30 -15.15 -6.95
N ASP A 374 -38.86 -16.18 -6.35
CA ASP A 374 -39.17 -16.28 -4.93
C ASP A 374 -38.25 -17.24 -4.16
N HIS A 375 -37.25 -17.78 -4.82
CA HIS A 375 -36.28 -18.71 -4.25
C HIS A 375 -34.85 -18.38 -4.72
N ILE A 376 -33.86 -18.86 -3.98
CA ILE A 376 -32.47 -18.90 -4.42
C ILE A 376 -32.12 -20.34 -4.79
N ARG A 377 -31.39 -20.51 -5.86
CA ARG A 377 -30.97 -21.83 -6.37
C ARG A 377 -29.48 -21.83 -6.63
N ALA A 378 -28.82 -22.89 -6.19
CA ALA A 378 -27.43 -23.17 -6.48
C ALA A 378 -27.29 -24.55 -7.13
N ARG A 379 -26.68 -24.62 -8.29
CA ARG A 379 -26.33 -25.87 -8.98
C ARG A 379 -24.81 -25.97 -9.10
N VAL A 380 -24.26 -27.08 -8.69
CA VAL A 380 -22.85 -27.39 -8.89
C VAL A 380 -22.75 -28.75 -9.56
N ARG A 381 -22.02 -28.81 -10.65
CA ARG A 381 -21.66 -30.06 -11.30
C ARG A 381 -20.15 -30.12 -11.42
N LEU A 382 -19.55 -31.22 -11.06
CA LEU A 382 -18.12 -31.43 -11.19
C LEU A 382 -17.77 -32.91 -11.37
N THR A 383 -16.66 -33.14 -12.02
CA THR A 383 -16.07 -34.46 -12.17
C THR A 383 -14.74 -34.45 -11.44
N ASN A 384 -14.56 -35.33 -10.45
CA ASN A 384 -13.29 -35.49 -9.74
C ASN A 384 -12.60 -36.76 -10.27
N LEU A 385 -11.41 -36.59 -10.82
CA LEU A 385 -10.57 -37.69 -11.27
C LEU A 385 -9.81 -38.32 -10.09
N LYS A 386 -10.03 -39.58 -9.82
CA LYS A 386 -9.28 -40.38 -8.83
C LYS A 386 -8.51 -41.49 -9.53
N LYS A 387 -7.49 -42.05 -8.87
CA LYS A 387 -6.67 -43.17 -9.40
C LYS A 387 -7.50 -44.39 -9.85
N LYS A 388 -8.72 -44.56 -9.34
CA LYS A 388 -9.60 -45.73 -9.63
C LYS A 388 -10.82 -45.37 -10.51
N GLY A 389 -10.91 -44.16 -11.07
CA GLY A 389 -12.01 -43.74 -11.93
C GLY A 389 -12.45 -42.31 -11.66
N ALA A 390 -13.41 -41.83 -12.43
CA ALA A 390 -14.02 -40.52 -12.28
C ALA A 390 -15.23 -40.59 -11.31
N VAL A 391 -15.36 -39.62 -10.45
CA VAL A 391 -16.56 -39.41 -9.63
C VAL A 391 -17.25 -38.17 -10.12
N ASN A 392 -18.46 -38.33 -10.64
CA ASN A 392 -19.32 -37.20 -11.03
C ASN A 392 -20.15 -36.78 -9.82
N LEU A 393 -20.14 -35.50 -9.50
CA LEU A 393 -20.95 -34.93 -8.43
C LEU A 393 -21.90 -33.90 -9.02
N SER A 394 -23.18 -34.03 -8.69
CA SER A 394 -24.21 -33.05 -9.03
C SER A 394 -24.95 -32.63 -7.76
N LEU A 395 -24.85 -31.35 -7.42
CA LEU A 395 -25.57 -30.72 -6.32
C LEU A 395 -26.62 -29.76 -6.90
N ASP A 396 -27.88 -29.94 -6.55
CA ASP A 396 -28.95 -28.96 -6.79
C ASP A 396 -29.54 -28.57 -5.42
N ALA A 397 -29.32 -27.32 -5.03
CA ALA A 397 -29.81 -26.79 -3.75
C ALA A 397 -30.75 -25.60 -4.04
N GLN A 398 -31.89 -25.58 -3.36
CA GLN A 398 -32.87 -24.52 -3.45
C GLN A 398 -33.29 -24.09 -2.05
N ALA A 399 -33.41 -22.78 -1.84
CA ALA A 399 -33.89 -22.24 -0.57
C ALA A 399 -35.05 -21.27 -0.80
N LYS A 400 -36.11 -21.41 0.01
CA LYS A 400 -37.33 -20.61 -0.02
C LYS A 400 -38.02 -20.69 1.34
N ASP A 401 -38.52 -19.56 1.84
CA ASP A 401 -39.35 -19.50 3.06
C ASP A 401 -38.76 -20.28 4.24
N ASP A 402 -37.44 -20.05 4.48
CA ASP A 402 -36.66 -20.72 5.52
C ASP A 402 -36.49 -22.25 5.36
N ASN A 403 -36.84 -22.80 4.23
CA ASN A 403 -36.65 -24.19 3.90
C ASN A 403 -35.53 -24.36 2.87
N VAL A 404 -34.70 -25.37 3.07
CA VAL A 404 -33.62 -25.74 2.15
C VAL A 404 -33.90 -27.15 1.64
N SER A 405 -34.01 -27.29 0.32
CA SER A 405 -34.07 -28.59 -0.38
C SER A 405 -32.76 -28.81 -1.11
N THR A 406 -32.17 -30.00 -0.95
CA THR A 406 -30.91 -30.36 -1.58
C THR A 406 -31.00 -31.74 -2.18
N THR A 407 -30.61 -31.87 -3.44
CA THR A 407 -30.38 -33.15 -4.12
C THR A 407 -28.90 -33.28 -4.41
N LEU A 408 -28.29 -34.38 -4.00
CA LEU A 408 -26.91 -34.72 -4.22
C LEU A 408 -26.81 -36.06 -4.89
N ASP A 409 -26.26 -36.09 -6.12
CA ASP A 409 -25.99 -37.30 -6.91
C ASP A 409 -24.49 -37.46 -7.08
N TRP A 410 -23.98 -38.73 -6.96
CA TRP A 410 -22.55 -39.05 -7.11
C TRP A 410 -22.31 -40.42 -7.73
#